data_c04e22aed14c7d9b2a3e86726fdb1542
#
_entry.id   c04e22aed14c7d9b2a3e86726fdb1542
#
_cell.length_a   1.000
_cell.length_b   1.000
_cell.length_c   1.000
_cell.angle_alpha   90.00
_cell.angle_beta   90.00
_cell.angle_gamma   90.00
#
_symmetry.space_group_name_H-M   'P 1'
#
loop_
_entity.id
_entity.type
_entity.pdbx_description
1 polymer ?
#
loop_
_entity_poly.entity_id
_entity_poly.type
_entity_poly.pdbx_seq_one_letter_code
_entity_poly.pdbx_strand_id
1 'polypeptide(L)'
;MLNRILLAYLAANLLSAGFAQTVTRFEQDDPRITYTGKWYPNTNSLESAGTALLANLKGSQVVVVFNGTGITWVGASDYYAGLCYLTLDGVPSLVNTSNPSGATLYQQPLFSVRGLTPGLHRMTIEVIHSHDALTNASWIWVDAFDIENGSLVGGTMTAGAGLAQQTDIAVNYSGHWFQNPGAPYSGGNVNLVVDAGSRVDFTFDGTAVTWIGYRDEWSGLAQVSMDGVLQATVDTYLTPSRTQAPTYSLTGLAPGTHVLSIVATGTHSAASSGSWVWVDAFQVSGGVTTGPPSISEGGVVSAASFMAAPNNQVSPGEIVSIFGQNFLATGSANAGGAPLPTQLGPQNTTLTACGHAFPLYSVFPGQINAQIPLECSAVGMMTATVTVGGQTGTQIFMLAPASPGIFTLDVSGSGDGVIAHADNSLVSAAKPARAGEEVVIYATGLGATNPSFATGTAANQINTTVLPVSVTIGGKVARVTYGGLTQGWVGLYQVNAIVPSGLTGSQPVVITVGSRYSSRAGVTMLLQ
;
A
#
# COMPACT_ATOMS: atom_id res chain seq x y z
N MET A 1 8.78 -19.30 14.76
CA MET A 1 8.15 -17.97 14.89
C MET A 1 8.97 -16.92 14.14
N LEU A 2 10.26 -16.84 14.36
CA LEU A 2 11.18 -15.90 13.67
C LEU A 2 11.12 -16.03 12.14
N ASN A 3 11.14 -17.26 11.58
CA ASN A 3 11.01 -17.50 10.13
C ASN A 3 9.70 -16.96 9.52
N ARG A 4 8.60 -16.93 10.29
CA ARG A 4 7.33 -16.37 9.81
C ARG A 4 7.32 -14.84 9.89
N ILE A 5 7.99 -14.26 10.88
CA ILE A 5 8.10 -12.79 11.03
C ILE A 5 9.04 -12.25 9.96
N LEU A 6 10.18 -12.89 9.70
CA LEU A 6 11.10 -12.44 8.66
C LEU A 6 10.59 -12.66 7.24
N LEU A 7 9.87 -13.77 6.97
CA LEU A 7 9.17 -13.99 5.70
C LEU A 7 8.01 -13.01 5.53
N ALA A 8 7.26 -12.71 6.59
CA ALA A 8 6.25 -11.65 6.59
C ALA A 8 6.88 -10.27 6.41
N TYR A 9 8.06 -10.03 6.99
CA TYR A 9 8.84 -8.81 6.80
C TYR A 9 9.29 -8.62 5.33
N LEU A 10 9.72 -9.68 4.66
CA LEU A 10 10.16 -9.67 3.27
C LEU A 10 9.01 -9.78 2.26
N ALA A 11 7.86 -10.30 2.69
CA ALA A 11 6.65 -10.43 1.87
C ALA A 11 5.61 -9.34 2.13
N ALA A 12 5.54 -8.84 3.37
CA ALA A 12 4.66 -7.74 3.75
C ALA A 12 5.45 -6.45 3.73
N ASN A 13 5.28 -5.74 2.69
CA ASN A 13 5.72 -4.44 2.63
C ASN A 13 5.27 -3.59 3.63
N LEU A 14 5.82 -2.78 4.23
CA LEU A 14 5.67 -1.77 4.34
C LEU A 14 5.75 -0.65 4.70
N LEU A 15 5.67 0.29 4.62
CA LEU A 15 5.22 1.66 4.86
C LEU A 15 4.80 1.91 6.30
N SER A 16 5.76 2.13 7.16
CA SER A 16 5.62 3.04 8.30
C SER A 16 7.01 3.49 8.75
N ALA A 17 7.66 4.32 7.93
CA ALA A 17 8.63 5.25 8.47
C ALA A 17 7.84 6.16 9.42
N GLY A 18 8.15 6.16 10.70
CA GLY A 18 7.64 7.12 11.67
C GLY A 18 8.17 8.52 11.34
N PHE A 19 7.66 9.11 10.27
CA PHE A 19 7.72 10.54 10.06
C PHE A 19 6.84 11.19 11.13
N ALA A 20 7.24 12.33 11.67
CA ALA A 20 6.31 13.19 12.38
C ALA A 20 5.04 13.27 11.51
N GLN A 21 3.90 12.93 12.08
CA GLN A 21 2.63 12.96 11.38
C GLN A 21 2.46 14.35 10.76
N THR A 22 2.54 14.43 9.44
CA THR A 22 2.33 15.67 8.70
C THR A 22 0.90 15.66 8.18
N VAL A 23 0.21 16.77 8.38
CA VAL A 23 -1.10 17.00 7.77
C VAL A 23 -0.93 18.10 6.74
N THR A 24 -1.31 17.80 5.49
CA THR A 24 -1.28 18.76 4.40
C THR A 24 -2.71 19.04 3.95
N ARG A 25 -3.10 20.31 3.96
CA ARG A 25 -4.40 20.78 3.47
C ARG A 25 -4.36 21.02 1.98
N PHE A 26 -5.40 20.56 1.29
CA PHE A 26 -5.69 20.79 -0.11
C PHE A 26 -7.07 21.42 -0.24
N GLU A 27 -7.14 22.55 -0.90
CA GLU A 27 -8.38 23.28 -1.10
C GLU A 27 -9.30 22.58 -2.12
N GLN A 28 -10.59 22.83 -2.04
CA GLN A 28 -11.62 22.21 -2.89
C GLN A 28 -11.41 22.44 -4.39
N ASP A 29 -10.69 23.46 -4.80
CA ASP A 29 -10.41 23.79 -6.19
C ASP A 29 -9.07 23.21 -6.73
N ASP A 30 -8.40 22.36 -5.95
CA ASP A 30 -7.19 21.66 -6.41
C ASP A 30 -7.52 20.83 -7.66
N PRO A 31 -6.76 20.99 -8.77
CA PRO A 31 -7.08 20.36 -10.06
C PRO A 31 -7.01 18.82 -10.05
N ARG A 32 -6.50 18.22 -8.98
CA ARG A 32 -6.48 16.76 -8.78
C ARG A 32 -7.77 16.21 -8.19
N ILE A 33 -8.65 17.07 -7.68
CA ILE A 33 -9.97 16.68 -7.18
C ILE A 33 -10.95 16.66 -8.37
N THR A 34 -11.72 15.59 -8.50
CA THR A 34 -12.65 15.43 -9.61
C THR A 34 -14.09 15.66 -9.13
N TYR A 35 -14.79 16.55 -9.80
CA TYR A 35 -16.20 16.83 -9.56
C TYR A 35 -17.05 16.38 -10.75
N THR A 36 -18.19 15.74 -10.46
CA THR A 36 -19.23 15.41 -11.44
C THR A 36 -20.59 15.93 -10.97
N GLY A 37 -21.53 16.10 -11.90
CA GLY A 37 -22.81 16.71 -11.58
C GLY A 37 -22.75 18.23 -11.46
N LYS A 38 -23.54 18.82 -10.57
CA LYS A 38 -23.66 20.28 -10.47
C LYS A 38 -23.21 20.78 -9.10
N TRP A 39 -22.15 21.57 -9.09
CA TRP A 39 -21.56 22.20 -7.93
C TRP A 39 -21.62 23.72 -8.07
N TYR A 40 -21.85 24.41 -6.96
CA TYR A 40 -21.98 25.86 -6.90
C TYR A 40 -20.84 26.42 -6.04
N PRO A 41 -20.12 27.43 -6.52
CA PRO A 41 -19.11 28.10 -5.71
C PRO A 41 -19.76 28.97 -4.63
N ASN A 42 -19.16 28.97 -3.46
CA ASN A 42 -19.46 29.90 -2.38
C ASN A 42 -18.20 30.68 -2.01
N THR A 43 -18.35 31.92 -1.57
CA THR A 43 -17.27 32.79 -1.13
C THR A 43 -17.60 33.34 0.22
N ASN A 44 -16.79 32.98 1.24
CA ASN A 44 -16.95 33.44 2.60
C ASN A 44 -15.59 33.42 3.30
N SER A 45 -15.22 34.51 3.95
CA SER A 45 -13.94 34.63 4.66
C SER A 45 -13.76 33.65 5.83
N LEU A 46 -14.81 32.95 6.23
CA LEU A 46 -14.76 31.92 7.29
C LEU A 46 -14.44 30.51 6.73
N GLU A 47 -14.47 30.34 5.42
CA GLU A 47 -14.05 29.11 4.76
C GLU A 47 -12.54 29.04 4.54
N SER A 48 -11.98 27.87 4.33
CA SER A 48 -10.57 27.69 4.01
C SER A 48 -10.26 28.41 2.70
N ALA A 49 -9.17 29.13 2.63
CA ALA A 49 -8.83 30.01 1.52
C ALA A 49 -9.97 30.96 1.05
N GLY A 50 -11.04 31.10 1.84
CA GLY A 50 -12.18 32.01 1.57
C GLY A 50 -13.21 31.51 0.58
N THR A 51 -13.17 30.24 0.18
CA THR A 51 -14.06 29.65 -0.81
C THR A 51 -14.41 28.19 -0.51
N ALA A 52 -15.63 27.76 -0.92
CA ALA A 52 -16.06 26.36 -0.86
C ALA A 52 -16.90 25.99 -2.09
N LEU A 53 -17.11 24.72 -2.32
CA LEU A 53 -18.09 24.19 -3.29
C LEU A 53 -19.23 23.51 -2.55
N LEU A 54 -20.46 23.68 -3.07
CA LEU A 54 -21.62 23.02 -2.49
C LEU A 54 -22.54 22.45 -3.57
N ALA A 55 -23.20 21.34 -3.24
CA ALA A 55 -24.16 20.69 -4.13
C ALA A 55 -25.35 20.15 -3.36
N ASN A 56 -26.55 20.14 -4.00
CA ASN A 56 -27.73 19.48 -3.46
C ASN A 56 -28.44 18.60 -4.50
N LEU A 57 -27.93 18.53 -5.72
CA LEU A 57 -28.49 17.69 -6.77
C LEU A 57 -28.04 16.24 -6.56
N LYS A 58 -29.01 15.34 -6.42
CA LYS A 58 -28.77 13.90 -6.27
C LYS A 58 -27.85 13.37 -7.38
N GLY A 59 -26.82 12.58 -7.00
CA GLY A 59 -25.84 11.99 -7.89
C GLY A 59 -24.67 12.92 -8.25
N SER A 60 -24.64 14.19 -7.74
CA SER A 60 -23.41 14.99 -7.82
C SER A 60 -22.35 14.34 -6.93
N GLN A 61 -21.13 14.20 -7.44
CA GLN A 61 -20.04 13.53 -6.72
C GLN A 61 -18.78 14.39 -6.69
N VAL A 62 -18.00 14.23 -5.64
CA VAL A 62 -16.57 14.59 -5.58
C VAL A 62 -15.75 13.36 -5.30
N VAL A 63 -14.69 13.17 -6.09
CA VAL A 63 -13.74 12.06 -5.96
C VAL A 63 -12.37 12.61 -5.63
N VAL A 64 -11.81 12.10 -4.54
CA VAL A 64 -10.47 12.44 -4.04
C VAL A 64 -9.63 11.19 -4.04
N VAL A 65 -8.55 11.18 -4.81
CA VAL A 65 -7.53 10.12 -4.75
C VAL A 65 -6.31 10.70 -4.07
N PHE A 66 -5.82 9.99 -3.07
CA PHE A 66 -4.67 10.44 -2.28
C PHE A 66 -3.73 9.29 -1.95
N ASN A 67 -2.47 9.61 -1.74
CA ASN A 67 -1.49 8.74 -1.11
C ASN A 67 -1.31 9.25 0.32
N GLY A 68 -1.46 8.39 1.33
CA GLY A 68 -1.36 8.83 2.72
C GLY A 68 -1.77 7.77 3.73
N THR A 69 -1.94 8.19 5.00
CA THR A 69 -2.36 7.33 6.12
C THR A 69 -3.64 7.81 6.79
N GLY A 70 -4.25 8.85 6.26
CA GLY A 70 -5.50 9.39 6.74
C GLY A 70 -6.00 10.55 5.90
N ILE A 71 -7.29 10.82 5.99
CA ILE A 71 -7.93 11.94 5.33
C ILE A 71 -9.04 12.51 6.21
N THR A 72 -9.14 13.83 6.23
CA THR A 72 -10.28 14.55 6.80
C THR A 72 -10.94 15.38 5.71
N TRP A 73 -12.23 15.16 5.49
CA TRP A 73 -13.06 16.04 4.69
C TRP A 73 -13.53 17.20 5.55
N VAL A 74 -13.21 18.42 5.14
CA VAL A 74 -13.57 19.69 5.78
C VAL A 74 -14.66 20.37 4.99
N GLY A 75 -15.68 20.89 5.68
CA GLY A 75 -16.77 21.64 5.06
C GLY A 75 -17.54 22.47 6.09
N ALA A 76 -18.69 23.00 5.67
CA ALA A 76 -19.60 23.67 6.58
C ALA A 76 -20.72 22.72 7.06
N SER A 77 -21.10 22.86 8.33
CA SER A 77 -22.22 22.18 8.95
C SER A 77 -23.25 23.20 9.42
N ASP A 78 -24.48 23.10 8.90
CA ASP A 78 -25.57 24.03 9.25
C ASP A 78 -26.91 23.35 9.20
N TYR A 79 -27.98 24.15 9.40
CA TYR A 79 -29.36 23.69 9.34
C TYR A 79 -29.79 23.26 7.93
N TYR A 80 -29.12 23.72 6.88
CA TYR A 80 -29.42 23.43 5.48
C TYR A 80 -28.53 22.32 4.90
N ALA A 81 -27.54 21.84 5.64
CA ALA A 81 -26.72 20.73 5.24
C ALA A 81 -27.48 19.40 5.32
N GLY A 82 -27.04 18.41 4.58
CA GLY A 82 -27.77 17.17 4.35
C GLY A 82 -27.00 15.89 4.63
N LEU A 83 -27.54 14.82 4.07
CA LEU A 83 -26.94 13.48 4.10
C LEU A 83 -26.25 13.20 2.77
N CYS A 84 -25.14 12.47 2.83
CA CYS A 84 -24.44 11.99 1.65
C CYS A 84 -23.96 10.55 1.84
N TYR A 85 -23.79 9.81 0.74
CA TYR A 85 -23.00 8.60 0.77
C TYR A 85 -21.52 8.95 0.63
N LEU A 86 -20.72 8.35 1.47
CA LEU A 86 -19.26 8.40 1.38
C LEU A 86 -18.75 6.99 1.20
N THR A 87 -17.92 6.79 0.21
CA THR A 87 -17.22 5.51 -0.01
C THR A 87 -15.72 5.75 0.10
N LEU A 88 -15.07 5.06 1.04
CA LEU A 88 -13.62 5.06 1.17
C LEU A 88 -13.10 3.67 0.87
N ASP A 89 -12.27 3.54 -0.17
CA ASP A 89 -11.72 2.25 -0.63
C ASP A 89 -12.81 1.18 -0.78
N GLY A 90 -13.90 1.52 -1.44
CA GLY A 90 -15.03 0.64 -1.64
C GLY A 90 -15.90 0.37 -0.40
N VAL A 91 -15.57 0.91 0.78
CA VAL A 91 -16.35 0.76 2.00
C VAL A 91 -17.37 1.91 2.11
N PRO A 92 -18.68 1.64 1.99
CA PRO A 92 -19.70 2.67 2.01
C PRO A 92 -20.06 3.11 3.44
N SER A 93 -20.42 4.38 3.59
CA SER A 93 -20.89 5.00 4.83
C SER A 93 -21.95 6.05 4.52
N LEU A 94 -22.91 6.24 5.41
CA LEU A 94 -23.84 7.36 5.39
C LEU A 94 -23.32 8.44 6.32
N VAL A 95 -23.07 9.65 5.80
CA VAL A 95 -22.58 10.79 6.57
C VAL A 95 -23.66 11.84 6.69
N ASN A 96 -23.90 12.29 7.92
CA ASN A 96 -24.78 13.41 8.23
C ASN A 96 -23.93 14.66 8.47
N THR A 97 -24.06 15.66 7.62
CA THR A 97 -23.32 16.92 7.70
C THR A 97 -24.12 18.05 8.35
N SER A 98 -25.35 17.80 8.77
CA SER A 98 -26.26 18.81 9.29
C SER A 98 -25.95 19.23 10.74
N ASN A 99 -26.28 20.50 11.06
CA ASN A 99 -26.23 21.02 12.41
C ASN A 99 -27.62 21.61 12.79
N PRO A 100 -28.42 20.88 13.58
CA PRO A 100 -29.76 21.32 13.94
C PRO A 100 -29.80 22.55 14.88
N SER A 101 -28.67 23.01 15.41
CA SER A 101 -28.61 24.19 16.28
C SER A 101 -28.91 25.52 15.55
N GLY A 102 -28.96 25.51 14.22
CA GLY A 102 -29.25 26.68 13.39
C GLY A 102 -28.01 27.56 13.09
N ALA A 103 -26.90 27.36 13.74
CA ALA A 103 -25.68 28.10 13.46
C ALA A 103 -24.88 27.41 12.32
N THR A 104 -24.36 28.18 11.38
CA THR A 104 -23.41 27.68 10.41
C THR A 104 -22.03 27.58 11.06
N LEU A 105 -21.48 26.38 11.12
CA LEU A 105 -20.15 26.09 11.59
C LEU A 105 -19.24 25.84 10.36
N TYR A 106 -18.26 26.70 10.17
CA TYR A 106 -17.32 26.61 9.05
C TYR A 106 -16.12 25.75 9.40
N GLN A 107 -15.44 25.23 8.38
CA GLN A 107 -14.23 24.42 8.50
C GLN A 107 -14.37 23.25 9.48
N GLN A 108 -15.54 22.60 9.48
CA GLN A 108 -15.79 21.45 10.34
C GLN A 108 -15.24 20.15 9.71
N PRO A 109 -14.68 19.25 10.50
CA PRO A 109 -14.36 17.92 10.05
C PRO A 109 -15.65 17.10 9.88
N LEU A 110 -16.18 17.07 8.67
CA LEU A 110 -17.44 16.35 8.36
C LEU A 110 -17.24 14.84 8.34
N PHE A 111 -16.05 14.39 7.95
CA PHE A 111 -15.60 13.00 8.04
C PHE A 111 -14.10 12.97 8.27
N SER A 112 -13.64 12.03 9.10
CA SER A 112 -12.20 11.85 9.35
C SER A 112 -11.88 10.38 9.56
N VAL A 113 -10.80 9.92 8.95
CA VAL A 113 -10.22 8.59 9.16
C VAL A 113 -8.71 8.71 9.29
N ARG A 114 -8.13 7.92 10.19
CA ARG A 114 -6.70 7.85 10.48
C ARG A 114 -6.23 6.42 10.57
N GLY A 115 -4.93 6.22 10.42
CA GLY A 115 -4.33 4.89 10.54
C GLY A 115 -4.66 3.97 9.37
N LEU A 116 -4.93 4.55 8.19
CA LEU A 116 -4.98 3.80 6.95
C LEU A 116 -3.61 3.18 6.66
N THR A 117 -3.59 2.05 5.98
CA THR A 117 -2.33 1.51 5.46
C THR A 117 -1.72 2.52 4.52
N PRO A 118 -0.41 2.86 4.67
CA PRO A 118 0.19 3.81 3.73
C PRO A 118 0.04 3.34 2.29
N GLY A 119 -0.46 4.21 1.41
CA GLY A 119 -0.73 3.85 0.02
C GLY A 119 -1.76 4.76 -0.64
N LEU A 120 -2.19 4.34 -1.82
CA LEU A 120 -3.25 5.02 -2.56
C LEU A 120 -4.61 4.66 -1.99
N HIS A 121 -5.42 5.69 -1.79
CA HIS A 121 -6.79 5.61 -1.31
C HIS A 121 -7.73 6.43 -2.19
N ARG A 122 -8.98 6.00 -2.27
CA ARG A 122 -10.05 6.72 -2.97
C ARG A 122 -11.20 7.04 -2.02
N MET A 123 -11.52 8.31 -1.87
CA MET A 123 -12.74 8.77 -1.24
C MET A 123 -13.69 9.31 -2.29
N THR A 124 -14.94 8.87 -2.27
CA THR A 124 -16.03 9.42 -3.09
C THR A 124 -17.14 9.92 -2.17
N ILE A 125 -17.60 11.15 -2.33
CA ILE A 125 -18.74 11.74 -1.63
C ILE A 125 -19.84 11.96 -2.66
N GLU A 126 -21.02 11.39 -2.43
CA GLU A 126 -22.17 11.51 -3.31
C GLU A 126 -23.36 12.19 -2.62
N VAL A 127 -23.87 13.23 -3.23
CA VAL A 127 -25.08 13.93 -2.78
C VAL A 127 -26.30 13.05 -3.03
N ILE A 128 -27.06 12.74 -1.97
CA ILE A 128 -28.26 11.90 -2.08
C ILE A 128 -29.57 12.71 -2.07
N HIS A 129 -29.49 14.02 -1.91
CA HIS A 129 -30.62 14.94 -1.80
C HIS A 129 -31.59 14.53 -0.66
N SER A 130 -31.03 14.27 0.50
CA SER A 130 -31.74 13.90 1.72
C SER A 130 -31.16 14.67 2.91
N HIS A 131 -31.97 14.81 3.97
CA HIS A 131 -31.56 15.52 5.18
C HIS A 131 -32.06 14.80 6.44
N ASP A 132 -31.50 15.18 7.57
CA ASP A 132 -31.95 14.74 8.88
C ASP A 132 -33.39 15.23 9.16
N ALA A 133 -34.14 14.52 10.01
CA ALA A 133 -35.49 14.89 10.39
C ALA A 133 -35.60 16.26 11.10
N LEU A 134 -34.48 16.76 11.63
CA LEU A 134 -34.37 18.01 12.36
C LEU A 134 -33.89 19.18 11.50
N THR A 135 -33.64 18.98 10.20
CA THR A 135 -33.11 19.99 9.27
C THR A 135 -33.97 20.15 8.04
N ASN A 136 -33.70 21.11 7.18
CA ASN A 136 -34.66 21.56 6.16
C ASN A 136 -34.13 21.56 4.72
N ALA A 137 -32.89 21.17 4.50
CA ALA A 137 -32.30 21.09 3.16
C ALA A 137 -31.23 20.00 3.09
N SER A 138 -30.60 19.83 1.93
CA SER A 138 -29.72 18.70 1.64
C SER A 138 -28.43 19.13 0.95
N TRP A 139 -27.91 20.29 1.34
CA TRP A 139 -26.65 20.80 0.80
C TRP A 139 -25.47 20.05 1.38
N ILE A 140 -24.54 19.67 0.52
CA ILE A 140 -23.25 19.07 0.88
C ILE A 140 -22.14 20.06 0.54
N TRP A 141 -21.32 20.38 1.53
CA TRP A 141 -20.26 21.37 1.47
C TRP A 141 -18.91 20.70 1.37
N VAL A 142 -18.08 21.17 0.44
CA VAL A 142 -16.67 20.77 0.32
C VAL A 142 -15.83 22.04 0.37
N ASP A 143 -15.03 22.17 1.42
CA ASP A 143 -14.15 23.30 1.68
C ASP A 143 -12.69 22.91 1.43
N ALA A 144 -12.23 21.83 2.09
CA ALA A 144 -10.87 21.33 1.93
C ALA A 144 -10.77 19.84 2.28
N PHE A 145 -9.61 19.26 1.97
CA PHE A 145 -9.20 17.93 2.41
C PHE A 145 -7.85 17.99 3.11
N ASP A 146 -7.79 17.51 4.35
CA ASP A 146 -6.55 17.37 5.11
C ASP A 146 -6.05 15.94 4.98
N ILE A 147 -4.87 15.75 4.40
CA ILE A 147 -4.25 14.43 4.16
C ILE A 147 -3.10 14.22 5.13
N GLU A 148 -3.12 13.08 5.83
CA GLU A 148 -2.06 12.69 6.75
C GLU A 148 -0.96 11.92 6.04
N ASN A 149 0.30 12.34 6.26
CA ASN A 149 1.52 11.71 5.72
C ASN A 149 1.47 11.48 4.20
N GLY A 150 0.93 12.45 3.45
CA GLY A 150 0.76 12.26 2.03
C GLY A 150 0.31 13.47 1.24
N SER A 151 -0.25 13.20 0.06
CA SER A 151 -0.69 14.22 -0.89
C SER A 151 -1.80 13.72 -1.79
N LEU A 152 -2.51 14.65 -2.46
CA LEU A 152 -3.43 14.30 -3.54
C LEU A 152 -2.69 13.67 -4.73
N VAL A 153 -3.38 12.73 -5.36
CA VAL A 153 -2.93 12.07 -6.60
C VAL A 153 -3.93 12.40 -7.69
N GLY A 154 -3.46 12.97 -8.80
CA GLY A 154 -4.30 13.28 -9.95
C GLY A 154 -4.35 12.13 -10.95
N GLY A 155 -5.33 12.17 -11.85
CA GLY A 155 -5.49 11.24 -12.97
C GLY A 155 -6.45 10.10 -12.70
N THR A 156 -6.73 9.33 -13.77
CA THR A 156 -7.61 8.15 -13.70
C THR A 156 -6.83 6.97 -13.12
N MET A 157 -7.39 6.34 -12.10
CA MET A 157 -6.84 5.11 -11.53
C MET A 157 -7.32 3.91 -12.34
N THR A 158 -6.40 3.07 -12.78
CA THR A 158 -6.67 1.88 -13.60
C THR A 158 -6.10 0.64 -12.95
N ALA A 159 -6.86 -0.46 -12.97
CA ALA A 159 -6.35 -1.78 -12.61
C ALA A 159 -5.70 -2.43 -13.83
N GLY A 160 -4.52 -2.99 -13.66
CA GLY A 160 -3.88 -3.79 -14.69
C GLY A 160 -4.33 -5.26 -14.69
N ALA A 161 -3.63 -6.11 -15.45
CA ALA A 161 -3.89 -7.54 -15.48
C ALA A 161 -3.76 -8.19 -14.10
N GLY A 162 -4.72 -9.02 -13.72
CA GLY A 162 -4.78 -9.67 -12.42
C GLY A 162 -6.17 -9.61 -11.80
N LEU A 163 -6.28 -10.02 -10.53
CA LEU A 163 -7.50 -9.95 -9.74
C LEU A 163 -7.53 -8.64 -8.97
N ALA A 164 -8.45 -7.75 -9.33
CA ALA A 164 -8.77 -6.53 -8.59
C ALA A 164 -9.96 -6.81 -7.66
N GLN A 165 -9.82 -6.44 -6.39
CA GLN A 165 -10.91 -6.59 -5.41
C GLN A 165 -11.97 -5.51 -5.63
N GLN A 166 -13.18 -5.71 -5.08
CA GLN A 166 -14.24 -4.69 -5.09
C GLN A 166 -13.84 -3.40 -4.36
N THR A 167 -12.77 -3.44 -3.56
CA THR A 167 -12.18 -2.29 -2.83
C THR A 167 -10.99 -1.67 -3.56
N ASP A 168 -10.66 -2.15 -4.77
CA ASP A 168 -9.54 -1.61 -5.55
C ASP A 168 -9.77 -0.12 -5.89
N ILE A 169 -8.67 0.63 -5.92
CA ILE A 169 -8.70 2.06 -6.20
C ILE A 169 -9.25 2.42 -7.59
N ALA A 170 -9.25 1.48 -8.51
CA ALA A 170 -9.84 1.61 -9.84
C ALA A 170 -11.36 1.41 -9.86
N VAL A 171 -11.98 1.05 -8.73
CA VAL A 171 -13.42 0.84 -8.59
C VAL A 171 -14.08 2.06 -7.99
N ASN A 172 -15.09 2.60 -8.66
CA ASN A 172 -15.88 3.74 -8.20
C ASN A 172 -17.36 3.36 -8.05
N TYR A 173 -17.94 3.67 -6.91
CA TYR A 173 -19.34 3.36 -6.58
C TYR A 173 -20.20 4.61 -6.60
N SER A 174 -21.45 4.46 -7.06
CA SER A 174 -22.51 5.44 -6.88
C SER A 174 -23.81 4.76 -6.46
N GLY A 175 -24.65 5.46 -5.67
CA GLY A 175 -25.85 4.89 -5.07
C GLY A 175 -25.61 4.22 -3.72
N HIS A 176 -26.62 3.50 -3.24
CA HIS A 176 -26.65 2.96 -1.87
C HIS A 176 -26.12 1.53 -1.83
N TRP A 177 -24.83 1.38 -1.67
CA TRP A 177 -24.17 0.09 -1.54
C TRP A 177 -24.04 -0.34 -0.08
N PHE A 178 -24.06 -1.65 0.13
CA PHE A 178 -23.81 -2.32 1.40
C PHE A 178 -22.56 -3.18 1.28
N GLN A 179 -21.91 -3.44 2.40
CA GLN A 179 -20.80 -4.40 2.47
C GLN A 179 -21.21 -5.60 3.31
N ASN A 180 -20.93 -6.80 2.82
CA ASN A 180 -21.16 -8.05 3.54
C ASN A 180 -19.81 -8.78 3.75
N PRO A 181 -19.28 -8.81 4.99
CA PRO A 181 -18.05 -9.49 5.29
C PRO A 181 -18.25 -11.00 5.38
N GLY A 182 -17.27 -11.79 4.93
CA GLY A 182 -17.30 -13.25 5.07
C GLY A 182 -16.17 -13.95 4.34
N ALA A 183 -15.61 -14.98 4.96
CA ALA A 183 -14.49 -15.76 4.42
C ALA A 183 -14.72 -16.39 3.03
N PRO A 184 -15.96 -16.71 2.58
CA PRO A 184 -16.16 -17.27 1.25
C PRO A 184 -15.97 -16.28 0.10
N TYR A 185 -15.96 -14.97 0.37
CA TYR A 185 -15.76 -13.93 -0.64
C TYR A 185 -14.28 -13.66 -0.91
N SER A 186 -13.97 -13.16 -2.09
CA SER A 186 -12.64 -12.73 -2.46
C SER A 186 -12.21 -11.57 -1.54
N GLY A 187 -11.01 -11.61 -1.00
CA GLY A 187 -10.57 -10.58 -0.03
C GLY A 187 -11.35 -10.54 1.29
N GLY A 188 -12.29 -11.49 1.54
CA GLY A 188 -13.02 -11.59 2.81
C GLY A 188 -14.25 -10.70 2.95
N ASN A 189 -14.69 -10.02 1.88
CA ASN A 189 -15.92 -9.25 1.85
C ASN A 189 -16.45 -9.07 0.41
N VAL A 190 -17.70 -8.62 0.28
CA VAL A 190 -18.37 -8.37 -1.00
C VAL A 190 -19.25 -7.14 -0.88
N ASN A 191 -19.36 -6.33 -1.93
CA ASN A 191 -20.31 -5.23 -2.00
C ASN A 191 -21.58 -5.67 -2.71
N LEU A 192 -22.73 -5.17 -2.24
CA LEU A 192 -24.05 -5.54 -2.77
C LEU A 192 -24.99 -4.34 -2.78
N VAL A 193 -25.96 -4.38 -3.69
CA VAL A 193 -26.94 -3.32 -3.88
C VAL A 193 -28.27 -3.91 -4.38
N VAL A 194 -29.39 -3.27 -4.01
CA VAL A 194 -30.73 -3.59 -4.49
C VAL A 194 -31.38 -2.41 -5.19
N ASP A 195 -30.95 -1.19 -4.90
CA ASP A 195 -31.60 0.03 -5.38
C ASP A 195 -31.32 0.26 -6.87
N ALA A 196 -32.42 0.43 -7.63
CA ALA A 196 -32.34 0.70 -9.06
C ALA A 196 -31.51 1.95 -9.39
N GLY A 197 -30.63 1.84 -10.38
CA GLY A 197 -29.74 2.91 -10.83
C GLY A 197 -28.43 3.02 -10.04
N SER A 198 -28.28 2.31 -8.92
CA SER A 198 -26.98 2.20 -8.27
C SER A 198 -25.98 1.54 -9.21
N ARG A 199 -24.74 2.07 -9.22
CA ARG A 199 -23.75 1.76 -10.25
C ARG A 199 -22.38 1.53 -9.63
N VAL A 200 -21.61 0.66 -10.23
CA VAL A 200 -20.18 0.55 -10.05
C VAL A 200 -19.47 0.68 -11.39
N ASP A 201 -18.41 1.49 -11.43
CA ASP A 201 -17.51 1.64 -12.56
C ASP A 201 -16.15 1.09 -12.18
N PHE A 202 -15.64 0.17 -13.00
CA PHE A 202 -14.31 -0.41 -12.88
C PHE A 202 -13.47 0.00 -14.07
N THR A 203 -12.42 0.78 -13.84
CA THR A 203 -11.48 1.21 -14.87
C THR A 203 -10.27 0.30 -14.90
N PHE A 204 -9.94 -0.26 -16.04
CA PHE A 204 -8.85 -1.23 -16.17
C PHE A 204 -8.11 -1.08 -17.51
N ASP A 205 -6.86 -1.56 -17.51
CA ASP A 205 -6.05 -1.72 -18.71
C ASP A 205 -5.98 -3.20 -19.07
N GLY A 206 -6.55 -3.55 -20.21
CA GLY A 206 -6.61 -4.97 -20.59
C GLY A 206 -7.29 -5.22 -21.92
N THR A 207 -7.31 -6.51 -22.31
CA THR A 207 -8.04 -6.98 -23.48
C THR A 207 -9.21 -7.89 -23.14
N ALA A 208 -9.39 -8.16 -21.83
CA ALA A 208 -10.50 -8.93 -21.31
C ALA A 208 -10.75 -8.62 -19.83
N VAL A 209 -12.02 -8.71 -19.42
CA VAL A 209 -12.44 -8.52 -18.03
C VAL A 209 -13.54 -9.53 -17.68
N THR A 210 -13.49 -10.03 -16.43
CA THR A 210 -14.57 -10.84 -15.85
C THR A 210 -15.02 -10.18 -14.54
N TRP A 211 -16.31 -9.86 -14.47
CA TRP A 211 -16.96 -9.53 -13.22
C TRP A 211 -17.23 -10.81 -12.43
N ILE A 212 -16.74 -10.86 -11.18
CA ILE A 212 -16.92 -11.93 -10.21
C ILE A 212 -17.87 -11.43 -9.13
N GLY A 213 -18.91 -12.20 -8.81
CA GLY A 213 -19.91 -11.86 -7.80
C GLY A 213 -20.31 -13.05 -6.94
N TYR A 214 -21.23 -12.80 -6.02
CA TYR A 214 -22.03 -13.83 -5.40
C TYR A 214 -23.32 -13.98 -6.20
N ARG A 215 -23.78 -15.20 -6.44
CA ARG A 215 -25.01 -15.49 -7.17
C ARG A 215 -25.87 -16.43 -6.32
N ASP A 216 -27.13 -16.08 -6.13
CA ASP A 216 -28.07 -16.82 -5.29
C ASP A 216 -29.52 -16.70 -5.78
N GLU A 217 -30.44 -17.24 -5.00
CA GLU A 217 -31.89 -17.22 -5.26
C GLU A 217 -32.53 -15.85 -5.07
N TRP A 218 -31.79 -14.86 -4.53
CA TRP A 218 -32.21 -13.47 -4.29
C TRP A 218 -31.53 -12.48 -5.24
N SER A 219 -30.71 -12.97 -6.15
CA SER A 219 -29.94 -12.13 -7.06
C SER A 219 -30.80 -11.61 -8.21
N GLY A 220 -30.57 -10.35 -8.60
CA GLY A 220 -31.37 -9.60 -9.55
C GLY A 220 -30.77 -9.48 -10.95
N LEU A 221 -31.26 -8.48 -11.69
CA LEU A 221 -30.79 -8.14 -13.03
C LEU A 221 -29.86 -6.92 -12.95
N ALA A 222 -28.76 -6.96 -13.72
CA ALA A 222 -27.83 -5.86 -13.88
C ALA A 222 -27.60 -5.53 -15.35
N GLN A 223 -27.56 -4.24 -15.70
CA GLN A 223 -27.09 -3.78 -17.00
C GLN A 223 -25.57 -3.65 -16.96
N VAL A 224 -24.91 -4.25 -17.92
CA VAL A 224 -23.45 -4.20 -18.07
C VAL A 224 -23.11 -3.41 -19.33
N SER A 225 -22.30 -2.37 -19.19
CA SER A 225 -21.78 -1.57 -20.29
C SER A 225 -20.25 -1.59 -20.31
N MET A 226 -19.67 -1.49 -21.49
CA MET A 226 -18.24 -1.31 -21.72
C MET A 226 -18.01 0.00 -22.46
N ASP A 227 -17.20 0.89 -21.91
CA ASP A 227 -16.91 2.22 -22.48
C ASP A 227 -18.17 3.00 -22.84
N GLY A 228 -19.19 2.92 -21.98
CA GLY A 228 -20.50 3.56 -22.17
C GLY A 228 -21.44 2.83 -23.11
N VAL A 229 -21.03 1.76 -23.78
CA VAL A 229 -21.89 0.97 -24.69
C VAL A 229 -22.47 -0.22 -23.95
N LEU A 230 -23.81 -0.31 -23.90
CA LEU A 230 -24.51 -1.44 -23.29
C LEU A 230 -24.16 -2.75 -24.00
N GLN A 231 -23.67 -3.72 -23.23
CA GLN A 231 -23.29 -5.03 -23.71
C GLN A 231 -24.39 -6.08 -23.45
N ALA A 232 -24.94 -6.06 -22.23
CA ALA A 232 -25.92 -7.05 -21.81
C ALA A 232 -26.76 -6.57 -20.64
N THR A 233 -27.96 -7.17 -20.48
CA THR A 233 -28.64 -7.28 -19.19
C THR A 233 -28.39 -8.69 -18.65
N VAL A 234 -27.68 -8.76 -17.54
CA VAL A 234 -27.22 -10.01 -16.93
C VAL A 234 -28.18 -10.44 -15.86
N ASP A 235 -28.70 -11.67 -15.92
CA ASP A 235 -29.40 -12.32 -14.82
C ASP A 235 -28.38 -12.93 -13.87
N THR A 236 -28.29 -12.40 -12.67
CA THR A 236 -27.34 -12.88 -11.67
C THR A 236 -27.90 -13.99 -10.78
N TYR A 237 -29.15 -14.42 -11.01
CA TYR A 237 -29.77 -15.56 -10.33
C TYR A 237 -28.97 -16.84 -10.51
N LEU A 238 -28.86 -17.63 -9.46
CA LEU A 238 -28.27 -18.98 -9.49
C LEU A 238 -28.77 -19.83 -8.33
N THR A 239 -29.13 -21.09 -8.60
CA THR A 239 -29.41 -22.08 -7.57
C THR A 239 -28.73 -23.42 -7.91
N PRO A 240 -27.98 -24.05 -6.99
CA PRO A 240 -27.62 -23.54 -5.65
C PRO A 240 -26.70 -22.32 -5.73
N SER A 241 -26.71 -21.53 -4.66
CA SER A 241 -25.91 -20.31 -4.55
C SER A 241 -24.39 -20.59 -4.69
N ARG A 242 -23.65 -19.60 -5.23
CA ARG A 242 -22.22 -19.72 -5.44
C ARG A 242 -21.50 -18.39 -5.16
N THR A 243 -20.49 -18.44 -4.30
CA THR A 243 -19.53 -17.35 -4.06
C THR A 243 -18.46 -17.35 -5.15
N GLN A 244 -17.82 -16.18 -5.36
CA GLN A 244 -16.77 -15.98 -6.36
C GLN A 244 -17.16 -16.52 -7.75
N ALA A 245 -18.44 -16.34 -8.11
CA ALA A 245 -18.96 -16.84 -9.38
C ALA A 245 -18.63 -15.86 -10.52
N PRO A 246 -18.04 -16.31 -11.64
CA PRO A 246 -18.00 -15.52 -12.87
C PRO A 246 -19.43 -15.14 -13.27
N THR A 247 -19.72 -13.84 -13.22
CA THR A 247 -21.09 -13.32 -13.47
C THR A 247 -21.22 -12.78 -14.88
N TYR A 248 -20.19 -12.10 -15.36
CA TYR A 248 -20.11 -11.61 -16.73
C TYR A 248 -18.65 -11.57 -17.20
N SER A 249 -18.40 -11.94 -18.46
CA SER A 249 -17.05 -11.87 -19.05
C SER A 249 -17.11 -11.24 -20.44
N LEU A 250 -16.15 -10.40 -20.74
CA LEU A 250 -15.93 -9.79 -22.05
C LEU A 250 -14.47 -9.98 -22.45
N THR A 251 -14.23 -10.44 -23.67
CA THR A 251 -12.91 -10.71 -24.24
C THR A 251 -12.77 -10.06 -25.61
N GLY A 252 -11.53 -9.95 -26.10
CA GLY A 252 -11.26 -9.38 -27.43
C GLY A 252 -11.38 -7.87 -27.49
N LEU A 253 -11.26 -7.19 -26.36
CA LEU A 253 -11.12 -5.73 -26.31
C LEU A 253 -9.82 -5.30 -26.98
N ALA A 254 -9.77 -4.09 -27.53
CA ALA A 254 -8.53 -3.49 -27.96
C ALA A 254 -7.58 -3.31 -26.75
N PRO A 255 -6.25 -3.42 -26.91
CA PRO A 255 -5.35 -3.07 -25.82
C PRO A 255 -5.53 -1.61 -25.39
N GLY A 256 -5.70 -1.36 -24.11
CA GLY A 256 -5.86 -0.01 -23.57
C GLY A 256 -6.75 0.08 -22.33
N THR A 257 -7.04 1.31 -21.96
CA THR A 257 -7.90 1.61 -20.80
C THR A 257 -9.36 1.49 -21.19
N HIS A 258 -10.11 0.75 -20.37
CA HIS A 258 -11.53 0.51 -20.51
C HIS A 258 -12.29 0.77 -19.22
N VAL A 259 -13.58 1.05 -19.31
CA VAL A 259 -14.48 1.20 -18.17
C VAL A 259 -15.62 0.18 -18.28
N LEU A 260 -15.61 -0.80 -17.38
CA LEU A 260 -16.75 -1.70 -17.17
C LEU A 260 -17.72 -1.05 -16.19
N SER A 261 -18.96 -0.81 -16.62
CA SER A 261 -20.02 -0.26 -15.77
C SER A 261 -21.08 -1.32 -15.50
N ILE A 262 -21.47 -1.51 -14.25
CA ILE A 262 -22.53 -2.42 -13.82
C ILE A 262 -23.58 -1.58 -13.09
N VAL A 263 -24.83 -1.60 -13.57
CA VAL A 263 -25.95 -0.83 -13.02
C VAL A 263 -27.03 -1.81 -12.55
N ALA A 264 -27.39 -1.76 -11.28
CA ALA A 264 -28.52 -2.52 -10.75
C ALA A 264 -29.83 -2.01 -11.34
N THR A 265 -30.67 -2.92 -11.85
CA THR A 265 -31.97 -2.54 -12.41
C THR A 265 -33.05 -2.37 -11.35
N GLY A 266 -32.85 -2.91 -10.13
CA GLY A 266 -33.88 -3.01 -9.09
C GLY A 266 -34.96 -4.04 -9.41
N THR A 267 -34.73 -4.87 -10.44
CA THR A 267 -35.67 -5.92 -10.89
C THR A 267 -34.98 -7.29 -10.89
N HIS A 268 -35.79 -8.34 -11.05
CA HIS A 268 -35.29 -9.72 -11.08
C HIS A 268 -36.07 -10.56 -12.09
N SER A 269 -35.51 -11.70 -12.47
CA SER A 269 -36.20 -12.71 -13.28
C SER A 269 -37.28 -13.45 -12.48
N ALA A 270 -38.21 -14.11 -13.17
CA ALA A 270 -39.28 -14.86 -12.51
C ALA A 270 -38.76 -16.01 -11.61
N ALA A 271 -37.54 -16.45 -11.80
CA ALA A 271 -36.90 -17.50 -10.99
C ALA A 271 -36.34 -16.97 -9.65
N SER A 272 -36.05 -15.67 -9.55
CA SER A 272 -35.46 -15.08 -8.38
C SER A 272 -36.50 -14.50 -7.41
N SER A 273 -36.18 -14.49 -6.13
CA SER A 273 -36.99 -13.91 -5.04
C SER A 273 -36.55 -12.50 -4.64
N GLY A 274 -35.52 -11.93 -5.25
CA GLY A 274 -34.98 -10.61 -4.92
C GLY A 274 -34.23 -9.97 -6.08
N SER A 275 -33.73 -8.75 -5.86
CA SER A 275 -33.10 -7.93 -6.89
C SER A 275 -31.65 -7.54 -6.52
N TRP A 276 -30.98 -8.32 -5.67
CA TRP A 276 -29.63 -8.04 -5.22
C TRP A 276 -28.61 -8.24 -6.33
N VAL A 277 -27.72 -7.28 -6.49
CA VAL A 277 -26.54 -7.35 -7.38
C VAL A 277 -25.29 -7.32 -6.52
N TRP A 278 -24.38 -8.26 -6.73
CA TRP A 278 -23.21 -8.52 -5.90
C TRP A 278 -21.93 -8.31 -6.70
N VAL A 279 -20.99 -7.56 -6.12
CA VAL A 279 -19.65 -7.30 -6.70
C VAL A 279 -18.60 -7.74 -5.71
N ASP A 280 -17.85 -8.79 -6.06
CA ASP A 280 -16.81 -9.40 -5.24
C ASP A 280 -15.41 -9.02 -5.74
N ALA A 281 -15.16 -9.21 -7.04
CA ALA A 281 -13.88 -8.88 -7.65
C ALA A 281 -14.01 -8.72 -9.18
N PHE A 282 -12.91 -8.27 -9.80
CA PHE A 282 -12.76 -8.21 -11.26
C PHE A 282 -11.47 -8.92 -11.68
N GLN A 283 -11.56 -9.86 -12.62
CA GLN A 283 -10.38 -10.47 -13.23
C GLN A 283 -10.07 -9.78 -14.55
N VAL A 284 -8.91 -9.14 -14.65
CA VAL A 284 -8.42 -8.51 -15.90
C VAL A 284 -7.39 -9.41 -16.56
N SER A 285 -7.42 -9.48 -17.89
CA SER A 285 -6.44 -10.22 -18.69
C SER A 285 -5.92 -9.36 -19.86
N GLY A 286 -4.67 -9.61 -20.29
CA GLY A 286 -4.05 -8.93 -21.42
C GLY A 286 -3.72 -7.45 -21.18
N GLY A 287 -3.61 -7.04 -19.93
CA GLY A 287 -3.23 -5.65 -19.55
C GLY A 287 -1.75 -5.37 -19.80
N VAL A 288 -1.45 -4.11 -20.11
CA VAL A 288 -0.12 -3.54 -20.09
C VAL A 288 -0.04 -2.53 -18.94
N THR A 289 1.12 -2.30 -18.38
CA THR A 289 1.32 -1.18 -17.44
C THR A 289 1.08 0.15 -18.18
N THR A 290 0.37 1.08 -17.55
CA THR A 290 -0.04 2.37 -18.14
C THR A 290 1.09 3.38 -18.34
N GLY A 291 2.33 2.94 -18.42
CA GLY A 291 3.49 3.78 -18.66
C GLY A 291 4.80 3.02 -18.44
N PRO A 292 5.94 3.61 -18.83
CA PRO A 292 7.22 3.00 -18.52
C PRO A 292 7.40 2.89 -17.00
N PRO A 293 8.05 1.83 -16.52
CA PRO A 293 8.38 1.74 -15.11
C PRO A 293 9.31 2.90 -14.73
N SER A 294 9.17 3.42 -13.52
CA SER A 294 10.04 4.48 -13.02
C SER A 294 10.44 4.21 -11.58
N ILE A 295 11.71 4.39 -11.27
CA ILE A 295 12.22 4.39 -9.89
C ILE A 295 12.16 5.83 -9.37
N SER A 296 11.58 6.06 -8.20
CA SER A 296 11.50 7.38 -7.58
C SER A 296 12.89 7.94 -7.26
N GLU A 297 13.05 9.25 -7.26
CA GLU A 297 14.28 9.89 -6.79
C GLU A 297 14.56 9.48 -5.33
N GLY A 298 15.79 9.01 -5.07
CA GLY A 298 16.16 8.45 -3.77
C GLY A 298 15.44 7.15 -3.38
N GLY A 299 14.70 6.54 -4.32
CA GLY A 299 13.85 5.38 -4.06
C GLY A 299 14.59 4.05 -3.88
N VAL A 300 15.91 3.98 -4.06
CA VAL A 300 16.72 2.80 -3.70
C VAL A 300 17.20 2.95 -2.27
N VAL A 301 16.68 2.18 -1.35
CA VAL A 301 16.96 2.29 0.09
C VAL A 301 17.23 0.92 0.72
N SER A 302 17.95 0.92 1.83
CA SER A 302 18.07 -0.28 2.68
C SER A 302 16.72 -0.77 3.14
N ALA A 303 16.41 -2.04 3.01
CA ALA A 303 15.16 -2.63 3.49
C ALA A 303 15.08 -2.72 5.03
N ALA A 304 16.15 -2.41 5.74
CA ALA A 304 16.18 -2.40 7.19
C ALA A 304 16.12 -1.00 7.78
N SER A 305 16.86 -0.02 7.20
CA SER A 305 16.95 1.32 7.78
C SER A 305 16.01 2.34 7.16
N PHE A 306 15.57 2.13 5.93
CA PHE A 306 14.73 3.07 5.14
C PHE A 306 15.25 4.52 5.17
N MET A 307 16.57 4.70 5.24
CA MET A 307 17.15 6.05 5.26
C MET A 307 16.86 6.77 3.96
N ALA A 308 16.30 7.97 4.08
CA ALA A 308 16.02 8.84 2.94
C ALA A 308 17.31 9.49 2.37
N ALA A 309 17.24 9.93 1.11
CA ALA A 309 18.30 10.73 0.50
C ALA A 309 18.56 12.01 1.34
N PRO A 310 19.80 12.49 1.41
CA PRO A 310 21.01 12.02 0.70
C PRO A 310 21.76 10.88 1.40
N ASN A 311 21.22 10.34 2.49
CA ASN A 311 21.93 9.34 3.32
C ASN A 311 21.52 7.89 2.99
N ASN A 312 20.80 7.66 1.89
CA ASN A 312 20.27 6.37 1.44
C ASN A 312 21.34 5.53 0.69
N GLN A 313 22.55 5.46 1.23
CA GLN A 313 23.58 4.57 0.67
C GLN A 313 23.17 3.11 0.91
N VAL A 314 23.52 2.25 -0.07
CA VAL A 314 23.33 0.81 0.02
C VAL A 314 24.66 0.09 -0.30
N SER A 315 24.75 -1.20 -0.04
CA SER A 315 25.99 -1.96 -0.22
C SER A 315 25.79 -3.26 -1.00
N PRO A 316 26.85 -3.84 -1.62
CA PRO A 316 26.76 -5.14 -2.27
C PRO A 316 26.25 -6.21 -1.31
N GLY A 317 25.33 -7.07 -1.79
CA GLY A 317 24.71 -8.14 -1.00
C GLY A 317 23.57 -7.68 -0.08
N GLU A 318 23.33 -6.39 0.05
CA GLU A 318 22.28 -5.82 0.89
C GLU A 318 20.88 -6.12 0.36
N ILE A 319 19.94 -6.37 1.26
CA ILE A 319 18.51 -6.40 0.93
C ILE A 319 18.02 -4.95 0.87
N VAL A 320 17.44 -4.59 -0.28
CA VAL A 320 16.94 -3.24 -0.57
C VAL A 320 15.47 -3.24 -0.90
N SER A 321 14.80 -2.13 -0.59
CA SER A 321 13.49 -1.77 -1.12
C SER A 321 13.67 -0.68 -2.16
N ILE A 322 13.07 -0.87 -3.34
CA ILE A 322 13.11 0.07 -4.46
C ILE A 322 11.69 0.59 -4.66
N PHE A 323 11.48 1.87 -4.42
CA PHE A 323 10.21 2.54 -4.59
C PHE A 323 10.09 3.20 -5.96
N GLY A 324 8.88 3.18 -6.52
CA GLY A 324 8.63 3.73 -7.84
C GLY A 324 7.21 3.48 -8.32
N GLN A 325 7.04 3.35 -9.63
CA GLN A 325 5.74 3.14 -10.26
C GLN A 325 5.84 2.15 -11.42
N ASN A 326 4.73 1.49 -11.73
CA ASN A 326 4.58 0.59 -12.87
C ASN A 326 5.52 -0.62 -12.86
N PHE A 327 5.91 -1.11 -11.69
CA PHE A 327 6.74 -2.31 -11.56
C PHE A 327 5.94 -3.61 -11.75
N LEU A 328 4.67 -3.57 -11.44
CA LEU A 328 3.67 -4.60 -11.63
C LEU A 328 2.33 -3.93 -11.89
N ALA A 329 1.45 -4.55 -12.65
CA ALA A 329 0.14 -3.97 -12.94
C ALA A 329 -0.74 -3.92 -11.68
N THR A 330 -0.86 -5.03 -10.95
CA THR A 330 -1.62 -5.16 -9.70
C THR A 330 -1.09 -6.29 -8.84
N GLY A 331 -1.44 -6.32 -7.56
CA GLY A 331 -1.13 -7.41 -6.64
C GLY A 331 0.35 -7.51 -6.29
N SER A 332 0.83 -8.74 -6.14
CA SER A 332 2.24 -9.02 -5.84
C SER A 332 2.74 -10.27 -6.57
N ALA A 333 4.01 -10.27 -6.94
CA ALA A 333 4.73 -11.45 -7.39
C ALA A 333 5.88 -11.73 -6.41
N ASN A 334 5.93 -12.92 -5.84
CA ASN A 334 6.87 -13.28 -4.79
C ASN A 334 7.74 -14.46 -5.23
N ALA A 335 9.01 -14.45 -4.83
CA ALA A 335 9.90 -15.60 -5.01
C ALA A 335 9.46 -16.78 -4.15
N GLY A 336 9.57 -17.99 -4.69
CA GLY A 336 9.23 -19.22 -3.96
C GLY A 336 10.30 -19.66 -2.94
N GLY A 337 11.47 -19.01 -2.91
CA GLY A 337 12.61 -19.33 -2.03
C GLY A 337 13.95 -19.08 -2.71
N ALA A 338 15.04 -19.43 -2.06
CA ALA A 338 16.38 -19.35 -2.63
C ALA A 338 16.70 -20.59 -3.52
N PRO A 339 17.45 -20.42 -4.62
CA PRO A 339 18.01 -19.16 -5.11
C PRO A 339 16.91 -18.22 -5.61
N LEU A 340 17.08 -16.92 -5.33
CA LEU A 340 16.11 -15.91 -5.73
C LEU A 340 16.14 -15.73 -7.26
N PRO A 341 14.96 -15.61 -7.92
CA PRO A 341 14.88 -15.33 -9.35
C PRO A 341 15.32 -13.90 -9.66
N THR A 342 15.81 -13.66 -10.87
CA THR A 342 16.12 -12.33 -11.39
C THR A 342 14.98 -11.71 -12.19
N GLN A 343 13.85 -12.42 -12.28
CA GLN A 343 12.66 -12.05 -12.99
C GLN A 343 11.44 -12.46 -12.19
N LEU A 344 10.44 -11.56 -12.01
CA LEU A 344 9.18 -11.87 -11.34
C LEU A 344 8.00 -11.20 -12.03
N GLY A 345 6.83 -11.80 -11.83
CA GLY A 345 5.55 -11.29 -12.33
C GLY A 345 5.28 -11.60 -13.80
N PRO A 346 4.02 -11.39 -14.23
CA PRO A 346 3.56 -11.78 -15.58
C PRO A 346 4.21 -10.94 -16.70
N GLN A 347 4.75 -9.77 -16.39
CA GLN A 347 5.42 -8.88 -17.35
C GLN A 347 6.95 -9.00 -17.27
N ASN A 348 7.46 -10.02 -16.59
CA ASN A 348 8.90 -10.28 -16.44
C ASN A 348 9.67 -9.08 -15.92
N THR A 349 9.22 -8.53 -14.77
CA THR A 349 9.93 -7.42 -14.12
C THR A 349 11.33 -7.84 -13.74
N THR A 350 12.32 -7.07 -14.21
CA THR A 350 13.74 -7.22 -13.90
C THR A 350 14.33 -5.91 -13.37
N LEU A 351 15.39 -6.03 -12.61
CA LEU A 351 16.18 -4.89 -12.13
C LEU A 351 17.66 -5.19 -12.38
N THR A 352 18.41 -4.22 -12.90
CA THR A 352 19.84 -4.38 -13.18
C THR A 352 20.63 -3.16 -12.69
N ALA A 353 21.85 -3.38 -12.24
CA ALA A 353 22.87 -2.35 -12.06
C ALA A 353 24.26 -2.98 -12.17
N CYS A 354 25.29 -2.19 -12.45
CA CYS A 354 26.69 -2.66 -12.58
C CYS A 354 26.86 -3.78 -13.62
N GLY A 355 25.94 -3.91 -14.58
CA GLY A 355 25.94 -5.03 -15.55
C GLY A 355 25.36 -6.34 -15.02
N HIS A 356 24.82 -6.39 -13.81
CA HIS A 356 24.29 -7.59 -13.16
C HIS A 356 22.80 -7.43 -12.83
N ALA A 357 22.06 -8.55 -12.90
CA ALA A 357 20.65 -8.58 -12.53
C ALA A 357 20.51 -8.75 -11.01
N PHE A 358 19.52 -8.04 -10.43
CA PHE A 358 19.19 -8.16 -9.02
C PHE A 358 18.34 -9.41 -8.78
N PRO A 359 18.70 -10.26 -7.82
CA PRO A 359 17.77 -11.26 -7.29
C PRO A 359 16.58 -10.60 -6.61
N LEU A 360 15.37 -11.03 -6.98
CA LEU A 360 14.12 -10.41 -6.55
C LEU A 360 13.45 -11.26 -5.46
N TYR A 361 13.08 -10.63 -4.35
CA TYR A 361 12.24 -11.23 -3.33
C TYR A 361 10.76 -11.08 -3.67
N SER A 362 10.37 -9.87 -4.07
CA SER A 362 9.00 -9.54 -4.41
C SER A 362 8.91 -8.30 -5.30
N VAL A 363 7.84 -8.26 -6.10
CA VAL A 363 7.47 -7.13 -6.95
C VAL A 363 6.02 -6.78 -6.69
N PHE A 364 5.77 -5.49 -6.46
CA PHE A 364 4.47 -4.86 -6.28
C PHE A 364 4.35 -3.69 -7.26
N PRO A 365 3.18 -3.09 -7.46
CA PRO A 365 3.02 -1.96 -8.38
C PRO A 365 3.98 -0.78 -8.11
N GLY A 366 4.22 -0.48 -6.84
CA GLY A 366 5.04 0.66 -6.40
C GLY A 366 6.36 0.29 -5.72
N GLN A 367 6.68 -1.00 -5.57
CA GLN A 367 7.87 -1.43 -4.82
C GLN A 367 8.45 -2.74 -5.35
N ILE A 368 9.77 -2.82 -5.37
CA ILE A 368 10.53 -4.06 -5.57
C ILE A 368 11.40 -4.29 -4.33
N ASN A 369 11.39 -5.51 -3.78
CA ASN A 369 12.36 -5.95 -2.78
C ASN A 369 13.36 -6.88 -3.45
N ALA A 370 14.63 -6.55 -3.31
CA ALA A 370 15.71 -7.23 -4.04
C ALA A 370 17.01 -7.29 -3.23
N GLN A 371 17.95 -8.10 -3.68
CA GLN A 371 19.33 -8.05 -3.21
C GLN A 371 20.19 -7.25 -4.19
N ILE A 372 21.02 -6.33 -3.70
CA ILE A 372 22.08 -5.71 -4.51
C ILE A 372 23.06 -6.83 -4.92
N PRO A 373 23.40 -6.97 -6.22
CA PRO A 373 24.37 -7.95 -6.65
C PRO A 373 25.72 -7.80 -5.93
N LEU A 374 26.30 -8.91 -5.49
CA LEU A 374 27.60 -8.93 -4.82
C LEU A 374 28.74 -8.50 -5.75
N GLU A 375 28.54 -8.66 -7.04
CA GLU A 375 29.46 -8.26 -8.11
C GLU A 375 29.53 -6.75 -8.31
N CYS A 376 28.59 -5.97 -7.76
CA CYS A 376 28.63 -4.52 -7.75
C CYS A 376 29.74 -4.00 -6.81
N SER A 377 31.00 -4.17 -7.20
CA SER A 377 32.17 -3.87 -6.35
C SER A 377 32.66 -2.42 -6.42
N ALA A 378 32.19 -1.65 -7.40
CA ALA A 378 32.51 -0.23 -7.52
C ALA A 378 31.78 0.59 -6.44
N VAL A 379 32.47 1.57 -5.86
CA VAL A 379 31.93 2.51 -4.86
C VAL A 379 31.58 3.80 -5.58
N GLY A 380 30.44 4.42 -5.23
CA GLY A 380 29.99 5.70 -5.80
C GLY A 380 28.62 5.63 -6.42
N MET A 381 28.34 6.53 -7.36
CA MET A 381 27.04 6.59 -8.04
C MET A 381 26.88 5.47 -9.07
N MET A 382 25.81 4.71 -8.95
CA MET A 382 25.41 3.63 -9.85
C MET A 382 24.05 3.93 -10.45
N THR A 383 23.78 3.40 -11.63
CA THR A 383 22.46 3.48 -12.27
C THR A 383 21.74 2.15 -12.10
N ALA A 384 20.59 2.16 -11.46
CA ALA A 384 19.62 1.07 -11.49
C ALA A 384 18.72 1.21 -12.71
N THR A 385 18.47 0.11 -13.42
CA THR A 385 17.53 0.05 -14.54
C THR A 385 16.48 -1.00 -14.23
N VAL A 386 15.23 -0.58 -14.14
CA VAL A 386 14.07 -1.47 -14.06
C VAL A 386 13.50 -1.70 -15.46
N THR A 387 13.14 -2.96 -15.77
CA THR A 387 12.46 -3.30 -17.03
C THR A 387 11.19 -4.08 -16.73
N VAL A 388 10.08 -3.68 -17.34
CA VAL A 388 8.75 -4.31 -17.21
C VAL A 388 8.11 -4.38 -18.59
N GLY A 389 7.80 -5.59 -19.08
CA GLY A 389 7.19 -5.75 -20.41
C GLY A 389 8.00 -5.15 -21.55
N GLY A 390 9.33 -5.06 -21.41
CA GLY A 390 10.23 -4.46 -22.40
C GLY A 390 10.40 -2.94 -22.29
N GLN A 391 9.64 -2.26 -21.44
CA GLN A 391 9.82 -0.82 -21.15
C GLN A 391 10.81 -0.64 -19.99
N THR A 392 11.59 0.44 -19.99
CA THR A 392 12.66 0.68 -19.01
C THR A 392 12.51 2.02 -18.30
N GLY A 393 12.90 2.03 -17.01
CA GLY A 393 13.11 3.23 -16.21
C GLY A 393 14.45 3.17 -15.50
N THR A 394 15.07 4.31 -15.24
CA THR A 394 16.39 4.38 -14.61
C THR A 394 16.43 5.36 -13.46
N GLN A 395 17.26 5.08 -12.45
CA GLN A 395 17.54 5.98 -11.33
C GLN A 395 18.95 5.79 -10.81
N ILE A 396 19.57 6.89 -10.40
CA ILE A 396 20.89 6.88 -9.78
C ILE A 396 20.75 6.60 -8.29
N PHE A 397 21.63 5.74 -7.76
CA PHE A 397 21.77 5.47 -6.32
C PHE A 397 23.24 5.42 -5.91
N MET A 398 23.50 5.56 -4.60
CA MET A 398 24.86 5.57 -4.04
C MET A 398 25.21 4.18 -3.49
N LEU A 399 26.33 3.61 -3.95
CA LEU A 399 26.87 2.36 -3.45
C LEU A 399 28.07 2.61 -2.53
N ALA A 400 28.07 2.00 -1.36
CA ALA A 400 29.15 2.03 -0.37
C ALA A 400 29.66 0.61 -0.07
N PRO A 401 30.88 0.42 0.46
CA PRO A 401 31.40 -0.91 0.83
C PRO A 401 30.56 -1.62 1.89
N ALA A 402 29.92 -0.86 2.78
CA ALA A 402 28.96 -1.32 3.77
C ALA A 402 27.94 -0.21 4.07
N SER A 403 26.72 -0.59 4.36
CA SER A 403 25.63 0.29 4.78
C SER A 403 24.76 -0.44 5.79
N PRO A 404 25.24 -0.64 7.04
CA PRO A 404 24.54 -1.47 8.00
C PRO A 404 23.17 -0.90 8.37
N GLY A 405 22.12 -1.73 8.26
CA GLY A 405 20.78 -1.48 8.72
C GLY A 405 20.29 -2.60 9.64
N ILE A 406 19.77 -2.26 10.82
CA ILE A 406 19.15 -3.22 11.74
C ILE A 406 17.65 -3.28 11.41
N PHE A 407 17.10 -4.47 11.23
CA PHE A 407 15.67 -4.67 11.02
C PHE A 407 14.88 -4.32 12.30
N THR A 408 13.71 -3.71 12.15
CA THR A 408 12.83 -3.34 13.27
C THR A 408 11.50 -4.10 13.21
N LEU A 409 10.87 -4.31 14.36
CA LEU A 409 9.65 -5.12 14.44
C LEU A 409 8.46 -4.50 13.70
N ASP A 410 8.42 -3.17 13.62
CA ASP A 410 7.38 -2.38 12.94
C ASP A 410 7.74 -2.01 11.49
N VAL A 411 8.91 -2.46 11.01
CA VAL A 411 9.41 -2.18 9.64
C VAL A 411 9.69 -0.70 9.36
N SER A 412 9.82 0.13 10.38
CA SER A 412 10.04 1.58 10.24
C SER A 412 11.52 1.98 10.07
N GLY A 413 12.44 1.06 10.37
CA GLY A 413 13.88 1.35 10.47
C GLY A 413 14.26 2.13 11.75
N SER A 414 13.35 2.26 12.71
CA SER A 414 13.55 2.83 14.04
C SER A 414 12.65 2.12 15.07
N GLY A 415 12.89 2.31 16.37
CA GLY A 415 12.14 1.59 17.42
C GLY A 415 12.72 0.21 17.73
N ASP A 416 11.87 -0.73 18.14
CA ASP A 416 12.33 -2.04 18.62
C ASP A 416 12.95 -2.87 17.49
N GLY A 417 14.23 -3.22 17.67
CA GLY A 417 15.00 -4.03 16.73
C GLY A 417 14.51 -5.48 16.65
N VAL A 418 14.67 -6.11 15.48
CA VAL A 418 14.53 -7.57 15.34
C VAL A 418 15.76 -8.22 15.99
N ILE A 419 15.68 -8.37 17.31
CA ILE A 419 16.74 -8.91 18.16
C ILE A 419 16.18 -10.12 18.90
N ALA A 420 16.92 -11.22 18.90
CA ALA A 420 16.50 -12.47 19.49
C ALA A 420 17.45 -12.92 20.61
N HIS A 421 16.91 -13.66 21.55
CA HIS A 421 17.65 -14.47 22.51
C HIS A 421 18.27 -15.70 21.83
N ALA A 422 19.16 -16.39 22.50
CA ALA A 422 19.80 -17.62 22.00
C ALA A 422 18.77 -18.74 21.69
N ASP A 423 17.59 -18.72 22.28
CA ASP A 423 16.49 -19.65 22.00
C ASP A 423 15.60 -19.23 20.80
N ASN A 424 16.01 -18.22 20.03
CA ASN A 424 15.28 -17.60 18.91
C ASN A 424 13.95 -16.93 19.29
N SER A 425 13.66 -16.70 20.56
CA SER A 425 12.55 -15.82 20.96
C SER A 425 12.96 -14.35 20.82
N LEU A 426 12.02 -13.50 20.44
CA LEU A 426 12.31 -12.06 20.30
C LEU A 426 12.47 -11.38 21.66
N VAL A 427 13.43 -10.45 21.73
CA VAL A 427 13.50 -9.50 22.84
C VAL A 427 12.27 -8.61 22.78
N SER A 428 11.56 -8.49 23.88
CA SER A 428 10.27 -7.78 23.98
C SER A 428 10.00 -7.32 25.41
N ALA A 429 8.91 -6.58 25.63
CA ALA A 429 8.48 -6.19 26.96
C ALA A 429 8.14 -7.39 27.87
N ALA A 430 7.65 -8.49 27.29
CA ALA A 430 7.38 -9.74 28.04
C ALA A 430 8.65 -10.55 28.32
N LYS A 431 9.70 -10.38 27.53
CA LYS A 431 10.98 -11.08 27.66
C LYS A 431 12.12 -10.11 27.30
N PRO A 432 12.51 -9.20 28.20
CA PRO A 432 13.63 -8.30 27.99
C PRO A 432 14.97 -9.03 28.08
N ALA A 433 15.99 -8.55 27.37
CA ALA A 433 17.32 -9.12 27.44
C ALA A 433 18.03 -8.71 28.74
N ARG A 434 19.03 -9.51 29.14
CA ARG A 434 19.76 -9.34 30.41
C ARG A 434 21.23 -9.06 30.20
N ALA A 435 21.84 -8.35 31.15
CA ALA A 435 23.29 -8.16 31.17
C ALA A 435 24.03 -9.51 31.15
N GLY A 436 25.05 -9.62 30.29
CA GLY A 436 25.83 -10.83 30.07
C GLY A 436 25.21 -11.86 29.14
N GLU A 437 23.96 -11.67 28.72
CA GLU A 437 23.30 -12.52 27.74
C GLU A 437 23.84 -12.30 26.34
N GLU A 438 23.93 -13.36 25.54
CA GLU A 438 24.18 -13.26 24.11
C GLU A 438 22.88 -13.04 23.37
N VAL A 439 22.81 -11.98 22.57
CA VAL A 439 21.67 -11.66 21.70
C VAL A 439 22.07 -11.70 20.24
N VAL A 440 21.13 -12.05 19.37
CA VAL A 440 21.27 -12.09 17.90
C VAL A 440 20.57 -10.88 17.32
N ILE A 441 21.30 -9.97 16.70
CA ILE A 441 20.80 -8.76 16.04
C ILE A 441 20.70 -9.05 14.55
N TYR A 442 19.51 -9.00 13.97
CA TYR A 442 19.30 -9.19 12.54
C TYR A 442 19.45 -7.88 11.78
N ALA A 443 20.27 -7.95 10.72
CA ALA A 443 20.69 -6.78 9.96
C ALA A 443 20.86 -7.10 8.46
N THR A 444 21.07 -6.07 7.66
CA THR A 444 21.54 -6.18 6.28
C THR A 444 22.62 -5.14 6.02
N GLY A 445 23.32 -5.23 4.87
CA GLY A 445 24.28 -4.20 4.46
C GLY A 445 25.64 -4.24 5.18
N LEU A 446 26.02 -5.37 5.77
CA LEU A 446 27.33 -5.47 6.46
C LEU A 446 28.51 -5.67 5.49
N GLY A 447 28.26 -5.69 4.18
CA GLY A 447 29.28 -5.80 3.15
C GLY A 447 29.74 -7.25 2.89
N ALA A 448 30.89 -7.39 2.23
CA ALA A 448 31.43 -8.68 1.79
C ALA A 448 31.72 -9.64 2.96
N THR A 449 31.57 -10.95 2.70
CA THR A 449 31.85 -12.03 3.64
C THR A 449 32.94 -12.97 3.14
N ASN A 450 33.55 -13.68 4.06
CA ASN A 450 34.50 -14.77 3.79
C ASN A 450 34.02 -16.05 4.51
N PRO A 451 33.73 -17.16 3.79
CA PRO A 451 33.71 -17.23 2.33
C PRO A 451 32.59 -16.35 1.73
N SER A 452 32.76 -15.98 0.46
CA SER A 452 31.75 -15.31 -0.34
C SER A 452 30.73 -16.32 -0.88
N PHE A 453 29.53 -15.82 -1.20
CA PHE A 453 28.44 -16.61 -1.80
C PHE A 453 28.04 -16.02 -3.16
N ALA A 454 27.44 -16.82 -4.01
CA ALA A 454 26.88 -16.30 -5.25
C ALA A 454 25.63 -15.41 -4.98
N THR A 455 25.49 -14.36 -5.76
CA THR A 455 24.34 -13.47 -5.72
C THR A 455 23.02 -14.25 -5.83
N GLY A 456 22.07 -13.95 -4.99
CA GLY A 456 20.76 -14.61 -4.92
C GLY A 456 20.72 -15.95 -4.21
N THR A 457 21.88 -16.46 -3.74
CA THR A 457 21.94 -17.74 -3.02
C THR A 457 21.96 -17.54 -1.51
N ALA A 458 21.34 -18.48 -0.79
CA ALA A 458 21.38 -18.50 0.67
C ALA A 458 22.77 -18.96 1.17
N ALA A 459 23.22 -18.35 2.26
CA ALA A 459 24.44 -18.84 2.94
C ALA A 459 24.22 -20.27 3.44
N ASN A 460 25.07 -21.19 3.08
CA ASN A 460 24.99 -22.62 3.41
C ASN A 460 26.08 -23.10 4.36
N GLN A 461 26.96 -22.21 4.79
CA GLN A 461 28.07 -22.49 5.73
C GLN A 461 28.40 -21.26 6.58
N ILE A 462 29.15 -21.46 7.66
CA ILE A 462 29.65 -20.38 8.51
C ILE A 462 30.51 -19.43 7.69
N ASN A 463 30.28 -18.14 7.88
CA ASN A 463 30.99 -17.06 7.20
C ASN A 463 31.14 -15.88 8.15
N THR A 464 32.06 -14.97 7.85
CA THR A 464 32.23 -13.74 8.63
C THR A 464 32.40 -12.56 7.69
N THR A 465 32.02 -11.38 8.15
CA THR A 465 32.24 -10.13 7.41
C THR A 465 33.73 -9.88 7.21
N VAL A 466 34.09 -9.38 6.03
CA VAL A 466 35.48 -9.00 5.72
C VAL A 466 35.93 -7.80 6.54
N LEU A 467 35.07 -6.81 6.66
CA LEU A 467 35.29 -5.66 7.55
C LEU A 467 34.86 -6.02 8.98
N PRO A 468 35.63 -5.59 10.01
CA PRO A 468 35.30 -5.87 11.39
C PRO A 468 33.96 -5.21 11.77
N VAL A 469 33.15 -5.94 12.53
CA VAL A 469 31.86 -5.47 13.06
C VAL A 469 32.02 -5.17 14.55
N SER A 470 31.51 -4.02 14.97
CA SER A 470 31.36 -3.65 16.37
C SER A 470 29.93 -3.26 16.69
N VAL A 471 29.51 -3.43 17.95
CA VAL A 471 28.17 -3.12 18.43
C VAL A 471 28.27 -2.25 19.68
N THR A 472 27.42 -1.22 19.75
CA THR A 472 27.17 -0.51 21.01
C THR A 472 25.71 -0.69 21.41
N ILE A 473 25.47 -0.91 22.71
CA ILE A 473 24.15 -1.00 23.34
C ILE A 473 24.12 0.02 24.47
N GLY A 474 23.18 0.97 24.44
CA GLY A 474 23.15 2.07 25.41
C GLY A 474 24.43 2.91 25.44
N GLY A 475 25.11 3.04 24.29
CA GLY A 475 26.41 3.71 24.16
C GLY A 475 27.60 2.92 24.69
N LYS A 476 27.41 1.76 25.32
CA LYS A 476 28.50 0.88 25.79
C LYS A 476 28.89 -0.13 24.71
N VAL A 477 30.18 -0.37 24.55
CA VAL A 477 30.68 -1.40 23.62
C VAL A 477 30.25 -2.79 24.07
N ALA A 478 29.55 -3.50 23.20
CA ALA A 478 29.18 -4.91 23.38
C ALA A 478 30.23 -5.81 22.75
N ARG A 479 30.57 -6.93 23.40
CA ARG A 479 31.49 -7.92 22.83
C ARG A 479 30.78 -8.70 21.72
N VAL A 480 31.19 -8.50 20.47
CA VAL A 480 30.71 -9.26 19.32
C VAL A 480 31.36 -10.66 19.33
N THR A 481 30.55 -11.71 19.22
CA THR A 481 30.99 -13.11 19.16
C THR A 481 30.86 -13.69 17.76
N TYR A 482 29.94 -13.12 16.93
CA TYR A 482 29.79 -13.48 15.52
C TYR A 482 29.26 -12.28 14.73
N GLY A 483 29.67 -12.18 13.45
CA GLY A 483 29.13 -11.22 12.48
C GLY A 483 29.26 -11.76 11.07
N GLY A 484 28.14 -12.09 10.40
CA GLY A 484 28.12 -12.69 9.06
C GLY A 484 26.70 -12.90 8.53
N LEU A 485 26.57 -13.51 7.36
CA LEU A 485 25.30 -13.90 6.78
C LEU A 485 24.64 -15.01 7.60
N THR A 486 23.34 -14.88 7.80
CA THR A 486 22.50 -15.89 8.44
C THR A 486 22.34 -17.09 7.52
N GLN A 487 22.64 -18.31 8.01
CA GLN A 487 22.49 -19.54 7.22
C GLN A 487 21.03 -19.74 6.77
N GLY A 488 20.87 -20.18 5.52
CA GLY A 488 19.55 -20.41 4.92
C GLY A 488 18.88 -19.15 4.34
N TRP A 489 19.52 -17.98 4.43
CA TRP A 489 18.96 -16.70 3.97
C TRP A 489 19.86 -15.99 2.97
N VAL A 490 19.25 -15.24 2.06
CA VAL A 490 19.94 -14.39 1.09
C VAL A 490 20.07 -12.98 1.67
N GLY A 491 21.24 -12.36 1.69
CA GLY A 491 21.47 -10.97 2.10
C GLY A 491 21.07 -10.60 3.54
N LEU A 492 20.59 -11.56 4.34
CA LEU A 492 20.31 -11.37 5.75
C LEU A 492 21.57 -11.65 6.56
N TYR A 493 21.99 -10.68 7.36
CA TYR A 493 23.09 -10.79 8.30
C TYR A 493 22.57 -10.96 9.73
N GLN A 494 23.39 -11.60 10.55
CA GLN A 494 23.24 -11.62 12.01
C GLN A 494 24.52 -11.16 12.67
N VAL A 495 24.37 -10.42 13.77
CA VAL A 495 25.46 -10.04 14.66
C VAL A 495 25.12 -10.54 16.06
N ASN A 496 25.94 -11.46 16.59
CA ASN A 496 25.80 -11.93 17.97
C ASN A 496 26.64 -11.06 18.90
N ALA A 497 26.04 -10.55 19.95
CA ALA A 497 26.69 -9.64 20.88
C ALA A 497 26.30 -9.92 22.33
N ILE A 498 27.25 -9.77 23.23
CA ILE A 498 27.00 -9.90 24.68
C ILE A 498 26.51 -8.55 25.23
N VAL A 499 25.36 -8.55 25.86
CA VAL A 499 24.74 -7.36 26.47
C VAL A 499 25.65 -6.81 27.59
N PRO A 500 26.06 -5.53 27.55
CA PRO A 500 26.88 -4.91 28.60
C PRO A 500 26.12 -4.78 29.93
N SER A 501 26.85 -4.83 31.03
CA SER A 501 26.28 -4.64 32.37
C SER A 501 25.93 -3.18 32.67
N GLY A 502 24.97 -2.99 33.62
CA GLY A 502 24.56 -1.69 34.11
C GLY A 502 23.77 -0.85 33.09
N LEU A 503 22.92 -1.54 32.32
CA LEU A 503 21.92 -0.95 31.40
C LEU A 503 20.56 -1.55 31.74
N THR A 504 19.50 -0.74 31.71
CA THR A 504 18.10 -1.15 31.92
C THR A 504 17.18 -0.31 31.03
N GLY A 505 15.95 -0.78 30.81
CA GLY A 505 14.96 -0.08 29.98
C GLY A 505 15.29 -0.18 28.48
N SER A 506 14.68 0.68 27.69
CA SER A 506 14.91 0.72 26.22
C SER A 506 16.26 1.38 25.94
N GLN A 507 17.16 0.63 25.30
CA GLN A 507 18.53 1.08 25.02
C GLN A 507 18.79 1.11 23.50
N PRO A 508 19.42 2.17 22.97
CA PRO A 508 19.79 2.25 21.58
C PRO A 508 20.85 1.19 21.24
N VAL A 509 20.69 0.57 20.05
CA VAL A 509 21.60 -0.42 19.48
C VAL A 509 22.16 0.10 18.18
N VAL A 510 23.48 0.14 18.04
CA VAL A 510 24.16 0.58 16.83
C VAL A 510 25.19 -0.47 16.41
N ILE A 511 25.12 -0.89 15.14
CA ILE A 511 26.14 -1.70 14.46
C ILE A 511 27.06 -0.76 13.69
N THR A 512 28.37 -0.93 13.84
CA THR A 512 29.37 -0.23 13.03
C THR A 512 30.25 -1.25 12.30
N VAL A 513 30.42 -1.04 11.01
CA VAL A 513 31.25 -1.88 10.11
C VAL A 513 32.51 -1.11 9.73
N GLY A 514 33.68 -1.70 9.99
CA GLY A 514 34.94 -0.98 9.95
C GLY A 514 34.94 0.13 11.02
N SER A 515 35.57 1.26 10.71
CA SER A 515 35.55 2.46 11.59
C SER A 515 34.64 3.58 11.06
N ARG A 516 33.84 3.31 10.00
CA ARG A 516 33.24 4.36 9.18
C ARG A 516 31.74 4.21 8.96
N TYR A 517 31.23 3.00 8.83
CA TYR A 517 29.84 2.76 8.42
C TYR A 517 29.02 2.33 9.64
N SER A 518 28.09 3.18 10.09
CA SER A 518 27.23 2.89 11.25
C SER A 518 25.77 2.78 10.84
N SER A 519 25.03 1.90 11.51
CA SER A 519 23.58 1.81 11.35
C SER A 519 22.90 3.11 11.83
N ARG A 520 21.69 3.33 11.32
CA ARG A 520 20.86 4.47 11.74
C ARG A 520 20.66 4.44 13.26
N ALA A 521 20.75 5.61 13.89
CA ALA A 521 20.34 5.78 15.28
C ALA A 521 18.81 5.66 15.41
N GLY A 522 18.34 5.17 16.54
CA GLY A 522 16.90 5.05 16.85
C GLY A 522 16.38 3.62 16.89
N VAL A 523 17.19 2.62 16.53
CA VAL A 523 16.86 1.21 16.83
C VAL A 523 17.16 0.92 18.29
N THR A 524 16.22 0.28 18.97
CA THR A 524 16.30 0.02 20.42
C THR A 524 16.15 -1.45 20.76
N MET A 525 16.61 -1.80 21.96
CA MET A 525 16.40 -3.11 22.60
C MET A 525 16.02 -2.90 24.06
N LEU A 526 15.04 -3.65 24.53
CA LEU A 526 14.61 -3.57 25.91
C LEU A 526 15.47 -4.47 26.81
N LEU A 527 15.99 -3.90 27.89
CA LEU A 527 16.83 -4.56 28.88
C LEU A 527 16.17 -4.58 30.28
N GLN A 528 16.41 -5.67 31.01
CA GLN A 528 15.96 -5.87 32.40
C GLN A 528 17.08 -5.59 33.40
#